data_8adc5deed334dbd6d0bd57952147469e
#
_entry.id   8adc5deed334dbd6d0bd57952147469e
#
_cell.length_a   1.000
_cell.length_b   1.000
_cell.length_c   1.000
_cell.angle_alpha   90.00
_cell.angle_beta   90.00
_cell.angle_gamma   90.00
#
_symmetry.space_group_name_H-M   'P 1'
#
loop_
_entity.id
_entity.type
_entity.pdbx_description
1 polymer ?
#
loop_
_entity_poly.entity_id
_entity_poly.type
_entity_poly.pdbx_seq_one_letter_code
_entity_poly.pdbx_strand_id
1 'polypeptide(L)'
;MNSEEEKYMLRCIQLAQNGLCNTAPNPMVGAVIVCDGKIIGEGYHVRCGEAHAEVNAIRSVKDTSLLKRSTIYVSLEPCSHYGKTPPCADLIIEKQIPRIVIGCRDPFSKVAGRGIQKLKDAGREVIVGVLETECRQLIRRFITFHTLRRPYITLKWAESSDRYIDYSRTDGKPVILSSPLTSMLVHKKRAEHSAILVGTRTAELDNPGLNVRHWYGRSPVRIVLDRQQKLSPSLHLFDGSVPTLVFTEIPHAPLPNVEYLPVSDYRQNILPEIMEMLYTRGLQSLLVEGGSQTLQSFIDAGLWDEIFVEETPYLLHSGVKAPEISDGYPFATEYSFGRSFRHYTASRNSQ
;
A
#
# COMPACT_ATOMS: atom_id res chain seq x y z
N MET A 1 29.83 -7.38 -3.67
CA MET A 1 29.31 -7.91 -4.95
C MET A 1 28.10 -8.75 -4.59
N ASN A 2 26.94 -8.45 -5.15
CA ASN A 2 25.76 -9.26 -4.88
C ASN A 2 25.96 -10.67 -5.42
N SER A 3 25.48 -11.68 -4.68
CA SER A 3 25.51 -13.06 -5.14
C SER A 3 24.65 -13.24 -6.41
N GLU A 4 24.84 -14.32 -7.14
CA GLU A 4 24.04 -14.60 -8.35
C GLU A 4 22.56 -14.71 -7.99
N GLU A 5 22.23 -15.31 -6.85
CA GLU A 5 20.86 -15.39 -6.32
C GLU A 5 20.25 -14.01 -6.06
N GLU A 6 21.02 -13.07 -5.48
CA GLU A 6 20.54 -11.71 -5.23
C GLU A 6 20.22 -10.97 -6.52
N LYS A 7 21.03 -11.16 -7.57
CA LYS A 7 20.80 -10.56 -8.89
C LYS A 7 19.43 -10.94 -9.46
N TYR A 8 19.10 -12.24 -9.43
CA TYR A 8 17.82 -12.71 -9.99
C TYR A 8 16.64 -12.40 -9.04
N MET A 9 16.86 -12.42 -7.73
CA MET A 9 15.84 -11.99 -6.77
C MET A 9 15.53 -10.49 -6.90
N LEU A 10 16.54 -9.65 -7.10
CA LEU A 10 16.32 -8.23 -7.38
C LEU A 10 15.46 -8.03 -8.64
N ARG A 11 15.68 -8.87 -9.68
CA ARG A 11 14.84 -8.85 -10.88
C ARG A 11 13.40 -9.25 -10.57
N CYS A 12 13.16 -10.23 -9.69
CA CYS A 12 11.81 -10.58 -9.23
C CYS A 12 11.13 -9.38 -8.55
N ILE A 13 11.84 -8.65 -7.68
CA ILE A 13 11.34 -7.45 -7.00
C ILE A 13 10.97 -6.37 -8.02
N GLN A 14 11.82 -6.09 -9.01
CA GLN A 14 11.56 -5.12 -10.07
C GLN A 14 10.28 -5.47 -10.88
N LEU A 15 10.13 -6.74 -11.25
CA LEU A 15 8.94 -7.22 -11.96
C LEU A 15 7.68 -7.05 -11.11
N ALA A 16 7.74 -7.43 -9.83
CA ALA A 16 6.61 -7.35 -8.91
C ALA A 16 6.06 -5.93 -8.74
N GLN A 17 6.92 -4.91 -8.78
CA GLN A 17 6.54 -3.50 -8.66
C GLN A 17 5.54 -3.05 -9.75
N ASN A 18 5.51 -3.70 -10.91
CA ASN A 18 4.54 -3.41 -11.96
C ASN A 18 3.09 -3.77 -11.55
N GLY A 19 2.92 -4.61 -10.53
CA GLY A 19 1.60 -4.97 -9.99
C GLY A 19 1.01 -3.99 -8.98
N LEU A 20 1.75 -2.96 -8.54
CA LEU A 20 1.45 -2.12 -7.37
C LEU A 20 0.01 -1.58 -7.30
N CYS A 21 -0.57 -1.12 -8.41
CA CYS A 21 -1.91 -0.53 -8.42
C CYS A 21 -3.05 -1.54 -8.67
N ASN A 22 -2.75 -2.81 -8.93
CA ASN A 22 -3.73 -3.76 -9.46
C ASN A 22 -3.84 -5.07 -8.66
N THR A 23 -2.82 -5.43 -7.88
CA THR A 23 -2.77 -6.74 -7.22
C THR A 23 -3.62 -6.83 -5.94
N ALA A 24 -3.85 -5.71 -5.24
CA ALA A 24 -4.62 -5.74 -4.00
C ALA A 24 -6.00 -6.40 -4.19
N PRO A 25 -6.45 -7.28 -3.28
CA PRO A 25 -5.85 -7.61 -1.97
C PRO A 25 -4.71 -8.64 -2.00
N ASN A 26 -4.30 -9.16 -3.15
CA ASN A 26 -3.16 -10.07 -3.26
C ASN A 26 -1.83 -9.31 -3.12
N PRO A 27 -0.75 -9.97 -2.66
CA PRO A 27 0.57 -9.35 -2.60
C PRO A 27 1.16 -9.15 -4.01
N MET A 28 2.09 -8.21 -4.12
CA MET A 28 2.93 -8.06 -5.30
C MET A 28 3.98 -9.19 -5.31
N VAL A 29 3.99 -9.98 -6.37
CA VAL A 29 4.95 -11.08 -6.53
C VAL A 29 5.56 -11.03 -7.93
N GLY A 30 6.85 -11.30 -8.00
CA GLY A 30 7.59 -11.48 -9.24
C GLY A 30 8.34 -12.81 -9.24
N ALA A 31 8.49 -13.40 -10.42
CA ALA A 31 9.20 -14.66 -10.62
C ALA A 31 10.08 -14.61 -11.85
N VAL A 32 11.26 -15.25 -11.76
CA VAL A 32 12.26 -15.36 -12.84
C VAL A 32 12.71 -16.81 -12.93
N ILE A 33 12.83 -17.32 -14.14
CA ILE A 33 13.32 -18.68 -14.41
C ILE A 33 14.67 -18.58 -15.13
N VAL A 34 15.67 -19.23 -14.59
CA VAL A 34 17.06 -19.18 -15.07
C VAL A 34 17.53 -20.59 -15.44
N CYS A 35 18.13 -20.70 -16.61
CA CYS A 35 18.81 -21.91 -17.08
C CYS A 35 20.19 -21.53 -17.63
N ASP A 36 21.25 -22.22 -17.16
CA ASP A 36 22.64 -21.98 -17.58
C ASP A 36 23.05 -20.49 -17.51
N GLY A 37 22.70 -19.81 -16.38
CA GLY A 37 23.00 -18.40 -16.15
C GLY A 37 22.18 -17.41 -17.01
N LYS A 38 21.22 -17.88 -17.81
CA LYS A 38 20.36 -17.02 -18.66
C LYS A 38 18.91 -17.04 -18.18
N ILE A 39 18.29 -15.89 -18.13
CA ILE A 39 16.87 -15.77 -17.89
C ILE A 39 16.12 -16.31 -19.12
N ILE A 40 15.29 -17.33 -18.93
CA ILE A 40 14.49 -17.97 -19.96
C ILE A 40 13.00 -17.69 -19.82
N GLY A 41 12.55 -17.20 -18.63
CA GLY A 41 11.18 -16.81 -18.37
C GLY A 41 11.08 -15.79 -17.25
N GLU A 42 10.13 -14.88 -17.37
CA GLU A 42 9.84 -13.83 -16.38
C GLU A 42 8.33 -13.63 -16.24
N GLY A 43 7.90 -13.30 -15.03
CA GLY A 43 6.50 -12.99 -14.78
C GLY A 43 6.28 -12.26 -13.47
N TYR A 44 5.16 -11.60 -13.36
CA TYR A 44 4.69 -10.99 -12.12
C TYR A 44 3.18 -11.16 -11.99
N HIS A 45 2.65 -11.01 -10.79
CA HIS A 45 1.21 -10.99 -10.56
C HIS A 45 0.65 -9.66 -11.08
N VAL A 46 -0.10 -9.71 -12.18
CA VAL A 46 -0.55 -8.51 -12.91
C VAL A 46 -1.74 -7.86 -12.21
N ARG A 47 -2.73 -8.69 -11.82
CA ARG A 47 -4.00 -8.23 -11.24
C ARG A 47 -4.62 -9.29 -10.35
N CYS A 48 -5.29 -8.85 -9.27
CA CYS A 48 -6.06 -9.74 -8.42
C CYS A 48 -7.06 -10.58 -9.23
N GLY A 49 -7.09 -11.88 -8.98
CA GLY A 49 -7.94 -12.85 -9.68
C GLY A 49 -7.35 -13.42 -10.97
N GLU A 50 -6.22 -12.90 -11.44
CA GLU A 50 -5.47 -13.42 -12.60
C GLU A 50 -4.33 -14.35 -12.16
N ALA A 51 -3.56 -14.85 -13.15
CA ALA A 51 -2.44 -15.77 -12.92
C ALA A 51 -1.37 -15.18 -11.98
N HIS A 52 -0.82 -16.03 -11.11
CA HIS A 52 0.29 -15.67 -10.24
C HIS A 52 1.61 -15.51 -11.02
N ALA A 53 2.61 -14.91 -10.37
CA ALA A 53 3.90 -14.63 -10.97
C ALA A 53 4.58 -15.87 -11.54
N GLU A 54 4.55 -16.98 -10.80
CA GLU A 54 5.16 -18.27 -11.19
C GLU A 54 4.49 -18.82 -12.46
N VAL A 55 3.16 -18.74 -12.53
CA VAL A 55 2.40 -19.17 -13.72
C VAL A 55 2.79 -18.34 -14.93
N ASN A 56 2.88 -17.01 -14.77
CA ASN A 56 3.26 -16.10 -15.83
C ASN A 56 4.71 -16.32 -16.27
N ALA A 57 5.63 -16.54 -15.33
CA ALA A 57 7.03 -16.85 -15.63
C ALA A 57 7.17 -18.16 -16.41
N ILE A 58 6.48 -19.22 -15.99
CA ILE A 58 6.51 -20.53 -16.69
C ILE A 58 5.90 -20.42 -18.09
N ARG A 59 4.80 -19.70 -18.25
CA ARG A 59 4.16 -19.47 -19.58
C ARG A 59 5.01 -18.67 -20.54
N SER A 60 5.92 -17.84 -20.04
CA SER A 60 6.81 -17.02 -20.88
C SER A 60 8.01 -17.80 -21.44
N VAL A 61 8.28 -19.02 -20.91
CA VAL A 61 9.38 -19.88 -21.37
C VAL A 61 9.04 -20.47 -22.75
N LYS A 62 9.89 -20.19 -23.73
CA LYS A 62 9.71 -20.68 -25.12
C LYS A 62 9.97 -22.17 -25.26
N ASP A 63 11.08 -22.64 -24.70
CA ASP A 63 11.47 -24.05 -24.68
C ASP A 63 11.25 -24.64 -23.29
N THR A 64 10.09 -25.27 -23.09
CA THR A 64 9.69 -25.85 -21.81
C THR A 64 10.55 -27.03 -21.38
N SER A 65 11.33 -27.65 -22.28
CA SER A 65 12.25 -28.75 -21.92
C SER A 65 13.35 -28.29 -20.98
N LEU A 66 13.70 -26.98 -21.02
CA LEU A 66 14.72 -26.36 -20.18
C LEU A 66 14.30 -26.26 -18.71
N LEU A 67 12.98 -26.30 -18.39
CA LEU A 67 12.47 -26.19 -17.03
C LEU A 67 13.04 -27.25 -16.10
N LYS A 68 13.31 -28.47 -16.61
CA LYS A 68 13.83 -29.61 -15.83
C LYS A 68 15.27 -29.44 -15.33
N ARG A 69 15.98 -28.41 -15.80
CA ARG A 69 17.35 -28.07 -15.37
C ARG A 69 17.50 -26.59 -14.98
N SER A 70 16.35 -25.95 -14.73
CA SER A 70 16.29 -24.53 -14.40
C SER A 70 16.15 -24.29 -12.88
N THR A 71 16.45 -23.07 -12.47
CA THR A 71 16.10 -22.52 -11.17
C THR A 71 14.99 -21.50 -11.33
N ILE A 72 13.95 -21.60 -10.50
CA ILE A 72 12.93 -20.54 -10.37
C ILE A 72 13.22 -19.69 -9.15
N TYR A 73 13.26 -18.39 -9.33
CA TYR A 73 13.33 -17.37 -8.29
C TYR A 73 11.95 -16.77 -8.11
N VAL A 74 11.50 -16.59 -6.88
CA VAL A 74 10.22 -15.97 -6.56
C VAL A 74 10.32 -15.12 -5.31
N SER A 75 9.79 -13.89 -5.35
CA SER A 75 9.92 -12.92 -4.26
C SER A 75 9.14 -13.30 -2.99
N LEU A 76 8.14 -14.19 -3.12
CA LEU A 76 7.30 -14.67 -2.02
C LEU A 76 7.12 -16.19 -2.12
N GLU A 77 6.94 -16.87 -1.00
CA GLU A 77 6.65 -18.29 -0.92
C GLU A 77 5.52 -18.71 -1.89
N PRO A 78 5.73 -19.71 -2.79
CA PRO A 78 4.70 -20.22 -3.67
C PRO A 78 3.49 -20.76 -2.89
N CYS A 79 2.28 -20.37 -3.31
CA CYS A 79 1.07 -20.83 -2.65
C CYS A 79 0.91 -22.35 -2.71
N SER A 80 0.32 -22.92 -1.64
CA SER A 80 0.10 -24.37 -1.46
C SER A 80 -1.36 -24.77 -1.34
N HIS A 81 -2.29 -23.80 -1.24
CA HIS A 81 -3.72 -24.06 -1.09
C HIS A 81 -4.43 -23.99 -2.44
N TYR A 82 -5.44 -24.83 -2.61
CA TYR A 82 -6.32 -24.79 -3.77
C TYR A 82 -7.29 -23.59 -3.64
N GLY A 83 -7.22 -22.70 -4.61
CA GLY A 83 -8.16 -21.60 -4.78
C GLY A 83 -8.97 -21.79 -6.06
N LYS A 84 -9.10 -20.74 -6.86
CA LYS A 84 -9.70 -20.83 -8.22
C LYS A 84 -8.82 -21.57 -9.20
N THR A 85 -7.53 -21.68 -8.92
CA THR A 85 -6.52 -22.38 -9.74
C THR A 85 -5.68 -23.30 -8.85
N PRO A 86 -5.04 -24.34 -9.41
CA PRO A 86 -4.09 -25.16 -8.67
C PRO A 86 -2.97 -24.33 -8.06
N PRO A 87 -2.41 -24.74 -6.91
CA PRO A 87 -1.32 -24.02 -6.23
C PRO A 87 -0.07 -23.91 -7.10
N CYS A 88 0.68 -22.82 -6.95
CA CYS A 88 1.93 -22.62 -7.68
C CYS A 88 2.99 -23.66 -7.30
N ALA A 89 3.03 -24.12 -6.05
CA ALA A 89 3.92 -25.21 -5.63
C ALA A 89 3.67 -26.49 -6.44
N ASP A 90 2.41 -26.84 -6.72
CA ASP A 90 2.06 -28.01 -7.53
C ASP A 90 2.50 -27.84 -8.99
N LEU A 91 2.31 -26.66 -9.56
CA LEU A 91 2.75 -26.36 -10.92
C LEU A 91 4.28 -26.47 -11.05
N ILE A 92 5.03 -25.95 -10.08
CA ILE A 92 6.51 -26.07 -10.05
C ILE A 92 6.93 -27.54 -10.02
N ILE A 93 6.26 -28.38 -9.21
CA ILE A 93 6.52 -29.81 -9.12
C ILE A 93 6.16 -30.51 -10.44
N GLU A 94 5.00 -30.22 -11.02
CA GLU A 94 4.55 -30.77 -12.31
C GLU A 94 5.53 -30.46 -13.44
N LYS A 95 6.04 -29.23 -13.50
CA LYS A 95 7.04 -28.80 -14.49
C LYS A 95 8.44 -29.34 -14.20
N GLN A 96 8.62 -30.06 -13.12
CA GLN A 96 9.87 -30.72 -12.71
C GLN A 96 11.04 -29.73 -12.54
N ILE A 97 10.76 -28.50 -12.12
CA ILE A 97 11.81 -27.50 -11.84
C ILE A 97 12.58 -27.98 -10.59
N PRO A 98 13.90 -28.22 -10.68
CA PRO A 98 14.64 -28.88 -9.59
C PRO A 98 15.00 -27.95 -8.45
N ARG A 99 15.20 -26.64 -8.69
CA ARG A 99 15.70 -25.69 -7.71
C ARG A 99 14.82 -24.46 -7.61
N ILE A 100 14.47 -24.09 -6.38
CA ILE A 100 13.58 -22.97 -6.07
C ILE A 100 14.28 -22.03 -5.09
N VAL A 101 14.37 -20.75 -5.42
CA VAL A 101 14.92 -19.68 -4.58
C VAL A 101 13.82 -18.71 -4.22
N ILE A 102 13.56 -18.55 -2.92
CA ILE A 102 12.45 -17.80 -2.36
C ILE A 102 12.99 -16.58 -1.61
N GLY A 103 12.42 -15.39 -1.87
CA GLY A 103 12.78 -14.16 -1.18
C GLY A 103 12.33 -14.18 0.27
N CYS A 104 11.04 -14.24 0.54
CA CYS A 104 10.51 -14.31 1.89
C CYS A 104 9.39 -15.32 2.04
N ARG A 105 9.11 -15.73 3.28
CA ARG A 105 7.95 -16.59 3.61
C ARG A 105 6.66 -15.81 3.56
N ASP A 106 5.56 -16.51 3.24
CA ASP A 106 4.23 -15.91 3.31
C ASP A 106 3.87 -15.63 4.78
N PRO A 107 3.53 -14.38 5.16
CA PRO A 107 3.14 -14.04 6.53
C PRO A 107 1.77 -14.58 6.92
N PHE A 108 0.96 -15.03 5.97
CA PHE A 108 -0.38 -15.53 6.25
C PHE A 108 -0.31 -16.92 6.87
N SER A 109 -0.69 -17.03 8.14
CA SER A 109 -0.51 -18.22 8.98
C SER A 109 -1.08 -19.53 8.40
N LYS A 110 -2.11 -19.44 7.53
CA LYS A 110 -2.70 -20.60 6.85
C LYS A 110 -1.82 -21.15 5.72
N VAL A 111 -0.81 -20.40 5.28
CA VAL A 111 0.06 -20.75 4.14
C VAL A 111 1.52 -20.89 4.57
N ALA A 112 1.91 -20.16 5.60
CA ALA A 112 3.30 -20.00 6.07
C ALA A 112 4.06 -21.35 6.16
N GLY A 113 5.08 -21.51 5.32
CA GLY A 113 5.95 -22.69 5.27
C GLY A 113 5.37 -23.92 4.57
N ARG A 114 4.08 -23.96 4.23
CA ARG A 114 3.45 -25.14 3.60
C ARG A 114 3.88 -25.31 2.14
N GLY A 115 4.05 -24.21 1.40
CA GLY A 115 4.56 -24.24 0.02
C GLY A 115 6.00 -24.72 -0.02
N ILE A 116 6.83 -24.19 0.88
CA ILE A 116 8.23 -24.61 1.05
C ILE A 116 8.31 -26.09 1.41
N GLN A 117 7.52 -26.55 2.39
CA GLN A 117 7.54 -27.94 2.81
C GLN A 117 7.11 -28.88 1.67
N LYS A 118 6.05 -28.54 0.95
CA LYS A 118 5.55 -29.32 -0.19
C LYS A 118 6.59 -29.49 -1.29
N LEU A 119 7.34 -28.42 -1.60
CA LEU A 119 8.45 -28.46 -2.58
C LEU A 119 9.59 -29.37 -2.09
N LYS A 120 9.96 -29.29 -0.81
CA LYS A 120 10.98 -30.16 -0.21
C LYS A 120 10.57 -31.63 -0.20
N ASP A 121 9.32 -31.92 0.17
CA ASP A 121 8.78 -33.29 0.19
C ASP A 121 8.74 -33.92 -1.23
N ALA A 122 8.62 -33.08 -2.27
CA ALA A 122 8.76 -33.48 -3.66
C ALA A 122 10.21 -33.62 -4.15
N GLY A 123 11.21 -33.54 -3.23
CA GLY A 123 12.63 -33.69 -3.54
C GLY A 123 13.25 -32.50 -4.25
N ARG A 124 12.66 -31.29 -4.13
CA ARG A 124 13.22 -30.07 -4.74
C ARG A 124 14.21 -29.41 -3.81
N GLU A 125 15.29 -28.83 -4.37
CA GLU A 125 16.20 -27.97 -3.62
C GLU A 125 15.49 -26.62 -3.38
N VAL A 126 15.36 -26.20 -2.12
CA VAL A 126 14.67 -24.96 -1.74
C VAL A 126 15.57 -24.09 -0.87
N ILE A 127 15.92 -22.91 -1.38
CA ILE A 127 16.64 -21.85 -0.66
C ILE A 127 15.65 -20.75 -0.30
N VAL A 128 15.72 -20.23 0.93
CA VAL A 128 14.79 -19.21 1.43
C VAL A 128 15.58 -18.07 2.06
N GLY A 129 15.11 -16.83 1.90
CA GLY A 129 15.67 -15.66 2.57
C GLY A 129 16.62 -14.83 1.71
N VAL A 130 16.62 -15.03 0.40
CA VAL A 130 17.44 -14.20 -0.51
C VAL A 130 16.79 -12.83 -0.69
N LEU A 131 17.46 -11.75 -0.27
CA LEU A 131 16.92 -10.38 -0.18
C LEU A 131 15.59 -10.35 0.60
N GLU A 132 15.57 -11.05 1.75
CA GLU A 132 14.33 -11.18 2.54
C GLU A 132 13.77 -9.82 2.98
N THR A 133 14.64 -8.91 3.40
CA THR A 133 14.27 -7.56 3.85
C THR A 133 13.57 -6.79 2.73
N GLU A 134 14.15 -6.80 1.53
CA GLU A 134 13.62 -6.11 0.36
C GLU A 134 12.30 -6.75 -0.12
N CYS A 135 12.22 -8.07 -0.09
CA CYS A 135 11.00 -8.81 -0.43
C CYS A 135 9.87 -8.52 0.58
N ARG A 136 10.16 -8.46 1.88
CA ARG A 136 9.20 -8.07 2.91
C ARG A 136 8.77 -6.62 2.76
N GLN A 137 9.70 -5.71 2.44
CA GLN A 137 9.40 -4.30 2.18
C GLN A 137 8.48 -4.14 0.95
N LEU A 138 8.68 -4.94 -0.09
CA LEU A 138 7.81 -4.96 -1.27
C LEU A 138 6.35 -5.25 -0.90
N ILE A 139 6.10 -6.22 -0.01
CA ILE A 139 4.76 -6.65 0.39
C ILE A 139 4.33 -6.13 1.78
N ARG A 140 4.95 -5.06 2.30
CA ARG A 140 4.71 -4.54 3.66
C ARG A 140 3.24 -4.25 3.97
N ARG A 141 2.46 -3.77 2.97
CA ARG A 141 1.02 -3.52 3.12
C ARG A 141 0.25 -4.82 3.40
N PHE A 142 0.59 -5.86 2.65
CA PHE A 142 0.02 -7.20 2.83
C PHE A 142 0.41 -7.78 4.20
N ILE A 143 1.68 -7.66 4.61
CA ILE A 143 2.16 -8.09 5.93
C ILE A 143 1.37 -7.38 7.04
N THR A 144 1.36 -6.05 7.05
CA THR A 144 0.64 -5.27 8.08
C THR A 144 -0.83 -5.67 8.18
N PHE A 145 -1.50 -5.79 7.04
CA PHE A 145 -2.92 -6.14 7.01
C PHE A 145 -3.21 -7.50 7.65
N HIS A 146 -2.42 -8.52 7.33
CA HIS A 146 -2.65 -9.88 7.82
C HIS A 146 -2.10 -10.13 9.24
N THR A 147 -1.07 -9.41 9.68
CA THR A 147 -0.47 -9.60 11.00
C THR A 147 -1.06 -8.67 12.06
N LEU A 148 -1.36 -7.42 11.70
CA LEU A 148 -1.86 -6.41 12.64
C LEU A 148 -3.37 -6.17 12.54
N ARG A 149 -4.06 -6.85 11.61
CA ARG A 149 -5.51 -6.76 11.37
C ARG A 149 -6.00 -5.32 11.19
N ARG A 150 -5.21 -4.52 10.44
CA ARG A 150 -5.53 -3.14 10.08
C ARG A 150 -4.89 -2.76 8.74
N PRO A 151 -5.37 -1.69 8.07
CA PRO A 151 -4.67 -1.12 6.94
C PRO A 151 -3.23 -0.71 7.27
N TYR A 152 -2.35 -0.75 6.26
CA TYR A 152 -1.08 -0.03 6.27
C TYR A 152 -1.36 1.46 6.11
N ILE A 153 -0.92 2.29 7.05
CA ILE A 153 -1.31 3.70 7.15
C ILE A 153 -0.16 4.60 6.72
N THR A 154 -0.41 5.41 5.70
CA THR A 154 0.49 6.46 5.23
C THR A 154 -0.12 7.82 5.56
N LEU A 155 0.58 8.65 6.32
CA LEU A 155 0.21 10.05 6.54
C LEU A 155 0.95 10.93 5.52
N LYS A 156 0.26 11.92 4.93
CA LYS A 156 0.87 12.81 3.94
C LYS A 156 0.34 14.23 4.07
N TRP A 157 1.27 15.19 4.13
CA TRP A 157 0.94 16.61 3.99
C TRP A 157 2.04 17.37 3.28
N ALA A 158 1.74 18.61 2.90
CA ALA A 158 2.74 19.59 2.50
C ALA A 158 2.76 20.72 3.55
N GLU A 159 3.93 21.26 3.83
CA GLU A 159 4.07 22.37 4.78
C GLU A 159 4.99 23.47 4.25
N SER A 160 4.76 24.68 4.73
CA SER A 160 5.66 25.82 4.52
C SER A 160 6.96 25.65 5.31
N SER A 161 8.00 26.41 4.98
CA SER A 161 9.28 26.36 5.70
C SER A 161 9.17 26.77 7.17
N ASP A 162 8.12 27.50 7.54
CA ASP A 162 7.78 27.90 8.92
C ASP A 162 6.69 27.01 9.55
N ARG A 163 6.48 25.78 8.98
CA ARG A 163 5.67 24.71 9.56
C ARG A 163 4.17 25.00 9.65
N TYR A 164 3.59 25.58 8.60
CA TYR A 164 2.13 25.69 8.43
C TYR A 164 1.66 24.92 7.22
N ILE A 165 0.44 24.37 7.29
CA ILE A 165 -0.18 23.58 6.21
C ILE A 165 -1.26 24.39 5.47
N ASP A 166 -1.79 25.45 6.06
CA ASP A 166 -2.80 26.32 5.47
C ASP A 166 -2.88 27.66 6.21
N TYR A 167 -3.55 28.64 5.62
CA TYR A 167 -3.96 29.85 6.33
C TYR A 167 -5.13 29.58 7.29
N SER A 168 -5.29 30.44 8.31
CA SER A 168 -6.55 30.49 9.07
C SER A 168 -7.61 31.13 8.18
N ARG A 169 -8.52 30.33 7.64
CA ARG A 169 -9.53 30.77 6.68
C ARG A 169 -10.92 30.25 7.04
N THR A 170 -11.91 30.96 6.57
CA THR A 170 -13.35 30.64 6.66
C THR A 170 -13.97 30.38 5.30
N ASP A 171 -13.26 30.68 4.21
CA ASP A 171 -13.69 30.44 2.83
C ASP A 171 -12.97 29.25 2.19
N GLY A 172 -13.44 28.80 1.05
CA GLY A 172 -13.02 27.60 0.36
C GLY A 172 -11.74 27.69 -0.49
N LYS A 173 -10.88 28.69 -0.29
CA LYS A 173 -9.62 28.84 -1.07
C LYS A 173 -8.42 28.28 -0.32
N PRO A 174 -8.00 27.02 -0.57
CA PRO A 174 -6.82 26.44 0.07
C PRO A 174 -5.53 27.11 -0.41
N VAL A 175 -4.52 27.15 0.46
CA VAL A 175 -3.17 27.45 0.02
C VAL A 175 -2.64 26.31 -0.84
N ILE A 176 -2.05 26.64 -1.98
CA ILE A 176 -1.44 25.65 -2.86
C ILE A 176 0.06 25.60 -2.54
N LEU A 177 0.43 24.67 -1.67
CA LEU A 177 1.82 24.46 -1.27
C LEU A 177 2.56 23.56 -2.28
N SER A 178 1.93 22.51 -2.78
CA SER A 178 2.52 21.59 -3.77
C SER A 178 2.57 22.23 -5.16
N SER A 179 3.66 21.98 -5.89
CA SER A 179 3.77 22.35 -7.30
C SER A 179 2.92 21.43 -8.19
N PRO A 180 2.67 21.77 -9.47
CA PRO A 180 1.99 20.86 -10.40
C PRO A 180 2.69 19.49 -10.51
N LEU A 181 4.02 19.45 -10.49
CA LEU A 181 4.80 18.22 -10.58
C LEU A 181 4.71 17.38 -9.29
N THR A 182 4.79 18.02 -8.13
CA THR A 182 4.65 17.28 -6.86
C THR A 182 3.19 16.87 -6.61
N SER A 183 2.22 17.62 -7.12
CA SER A 183 0.80 17.20 -7.16
C SER A 183 0.62 15.89 -7.95
N MET A 184 1.36 15.67 -9.03
CA MET A 184 1.36 14.40 -9.74
C MET A 184 1.82 13.23 -8.84
N LEU A 185 2.83 13.44 -7.99
CA LEU A 185 3.27 12.44 -7.01
C LEU A 185 2.20 12.14 -5.95
N VAL A 186 1.41 13.14 -5.55
CA VAL A 186 0.25 12.94 -4.68
C VAL A 186 -0.76 12.00 -5.34
N HIS A 187 -1.08 12.23 -6.62
CA HIS A 187 -1.99 11.35 -7.36
C HIS A 187 -1.42 9.94 -7.55
N LYS A 188 -0.11 9.78 -7.69
CA LYS A 188 0.57 8.48 -7.64
C LYS A 188 0.30 7.78 -6.32
N LYS A 189 0.54 8.46 -5.18
CA LYS A 189 0.25 7.88 -3.85
C LYS A 189 -1.21 7.49 -3.69
N ARG A 190 -2.15 8.29 -4.19
CA ARG A 190 -3.59 7.93 -4.18
C ARG A 190 -3.86 6.65 -4.96
N ALA A 191 -3.27 6.50 -6.15
CA ALA A 191 -3.42 5.28 -6.97
C ALA A 191 -2.83 4.02 -6.29
N GLU A 192 -1.85 4.20 -5.42
CA GLU A 192 -1.18 3.13 -4.69
C GLU A 192 -1.91 2.69 -3.42
N HIS A 193 -2.97 3.40 -2.98
CA HIS A 193 -3.69 3.09 -1.74
C HIS A 193 -5.12 2.61 -2.01
N SER A 194 -5.61 1.72 -1.14
CA SER A 194 -6.97 1.18 -1.22
C SER A 194 -8.01 2.21 -0.77
N ALA A 195 -7.64 3.07 0.18
CA ALA A 195 -8.52 4.09 0.74
C ALA A 195 -7.77 5.40 1.03
N ILE A 196 -8.51 6.51 1.06
CA ILE A 196 -8.02 7.85 1.41
C ILE A 196 -8.96 8.51 2.42
N LEU A 197 -8.39 9.12 3.46
CA LEU A 197 -9.16 9.73 4.55
C LEU A 197 -8.83 11.22 4.69
N VAL A 198 -9.89 12.01 4.90
CA VAL A 198 -9.81 13.41 5.33
C VAL A 198 -10.76 13.68 6.49
N GLY A 199 -10.44 14.69 7.31
CA GLY A 199 -11.31 15.16 8.38
C GLY A 199 -12.45 16.05 7.86
N THR A 200 -13.48 16.27 8.69
CA THR A 200 -14.67 17.08 8.40
C THR A 200 -14.31 18.48 7.88
N ARG A 201 -13.43 19.20 8.59
CA ARG A 201 -13.09 20.58 8.22
C ARG A 201 -12.38 20.67 6.88
N THR A 202 -11.50 19.72 6.55
CA THR A 202 -10.85 19.64 5.23
C THR A 202 -11.88 19.36 4.12
N ALA A 203 -12.82 18.45 4.39
CA ALA A 203 -13.91 18.14 3.46
C ALA A 203 -14.78 19.38 3.19
N GLU A 204 -15.14 20.11 4.23
CA GLU A 204 -15.97 21.31 4.17
C GLU A 204 -15.29 22.47 3.42
N LEU A 205 -14.03 22.80 3.81
CA LEU A 205 -13.34 23.99 3.31
C LEU A 205 -12.75 23.79 1.90
N ASP A 206 -12.24 22.59 1.58
CA ASP A 206 -11.51 22.34 0.35
C ASP A 206 -12.37 21.66 -0.72
N ASN A 207 -13.53 21.10 -0.33
CA ASN A 207 -14.37 20.29 -1.21
C ASN A 207 -13.54 19.36 -2.12
N PRO A 208 -12.65 18.51 -1.57
CA PRO A 208 -11.68 17.78 -2.35
C PRO A 208 -12.32 16.61 -3.09
N GLY A 209 -11.94 16.38 -4.34
CA GLY A 209 -12.40 15.21 -5.09
C GLY A 209 -11.79 13.89 -4.67
N LEU A 210 -10.62 13.89 -4.00
CA LEU A 210 -9.85 12.74 -3.50
C LEU A 210 -9.68 11.59 -4.50
N ASN A 211 -9.73 11.88 -5.78
CA ASN A 211 -9.61 10.92 -6.88
C ASN A 211 -8.23 10.98 -7.54
N VAL A 212 -7.97 10.04 -8.44
CA VAL A 212 -6.77 9.99 -9.28
C VAL A 212 -7.08 10.66 -10.62
N ARG A 213 -6.41 11.80 -10.93
CA ARG A 213 -6.58 12.55 -12.18
C ARG A 213 -5.27 12.72 -12.95
N HIS A 214 -4.15 12.82 -12.23
CA HIS A 214 -2.84 13.13 -12.81
C HIS A 214 -1.86 11.96 -12.70
N TRP A 215 -2.37 10.72 -12.55
CA TRP A 215 -1.61 9.48 -12.57
C TRP A 215 -2.47 8.34 -13.12
N TYR A 216 -1.82 7.28 -13.56
CA TYR A 216 -2.51 6.04 -13.94
C TYR A 216 -2.88 5.23 -12.69
N GLY A 217 -4.08 4.68 -12.66
CA GLY A 217 -4.55 3.80 -11.59
C GLY A 217 -6.01 4.06 -11.20
N ARG A 218 -6.48 3.31 -10.21
CA ARG A 218 -7.83 3.44 -9.67
C ARG A 218 -7.85 4.50 -8.58
N SER A 219 -8.96 5.21 -8.47
CA SER A 219 -9.21 6.06 -7.31
C SER A 219 -9.42 5.22 -6.06
N PRO A 220 -8.83 5.59 -4.91
CA PRO A 220 -9.06 4.93 -3.63
C PRO A 220 -10.48 5.17 -3.13
N VAL A 221 -11.00 4.27 -2.29
CA VAL A 221 -12.25 4.49 -1.55
C VAL A 221 -12.09 5.75 -0.69
N ARG A 222 -12.99 6.71 -0.84
CA ARG A 222 -12.99 7.95 -0.05
C ARG A 222 -13.49 7.67 1.36
N ILE A 223 -12.87 8.29 2.35
CA ILE A 223 -13.30 8.21 3.75
C ILE A 223 -13.36 9.61 4.32
N VAL A 224 -14.46 9.94 4.96
CA VAL A 224 -14.64 11.20 5.68
C VAL A 224 -15.19 10.95 7.07
N LEU A 225 -14.66 11.73 8.04
CA LEU A 225 -15.19 11.77 9.39
C LEU A 225 -16.24 12.88 9.47
N ASP A 226 -17.51 12.53 9.61
CA ASP A 226 -18.62 13.50 9.74
C ASP A 226 -19.54 13.11 10.89
N ARG A 227 -19.08 13.41 12.11
CA ARG A 227 -19.73 13.02 13.34
C ARG A 227 -21.24 13.26 13.35
N GLN A 228 -21.68 14.44 12.94
CA GLN A 228 -23.05 14.91 13.08
C GLN A 228 -23.74 15.16 11.74
N GLN A 229 -23.16 14.64 10.64
CA GLN A 229 -23.68 14.82 9.27
C GLN A 229 -23.88 16.29 8.91
N LYS A 230 -22.87 17.11 9.21
CA LYS A 230 -22.89 18.55 8.93
C LYS A 230 -22.39 18.92 7.55
N LEU A 231 -21.74 17.96 6.85
CA LEU A 231 -21.22 18.20 5.52
C LEU A 231 -22.35 18.37 4.51
N SER A 232 -22.22 19.39 3.65
CA SER A 232 -23.18 19.60 2.57
C SER A 232 -23.23 18.42 1.60
N PRO A 233 -24.41 17.92 1.22
CA PRO A 233 -24.52 16.85 0.23
C PRO A 233 -24.06 17.27 -1.19
N SER A 234 -23.81 18.55 -1.41
CA SER A 234 -23.26 19.08 -2.68
C SER A 234 -21.75 18.92 -2.81
N LEU A 235 -21.06 18.46 -1.78
CA LEU A 235 -19.61 18.23 -1.84
C LEU A 235 -19.26 17.09 -2.81
N HIS A 236 -18.09 17.19 -3.44
CA HIS A 236 -17.57 16.16 -4.36
C HIS A 236 -17.47 14.77 -3.71
N LEU A 237 -17.35 14.70 -2.38
CA LEU A 237 -17.33 13.43 -1.64
C LEU A 237 -18.63 12.64 -1.78
N PHE A 238 -19.75 13.31 -2.06
CA PHE A 238 -21.08 12.71 -2.18
C PHE A 238 -21.59 12.61 -3.64
N ASP A 239 -20.73 12.91 -4.62
CA ASP A 239 -21.07 12.90 -6.06
C ASP A 239 -21.31 11.49 -6.66
N GLY A 240 -21.07 10.43 -5.87
CA GLY A 240 -21.24 9.04 -6.29
C GLY A 240 -20.20 8.54 -7.31
N SER A 241 -19.26 9.37 -7.76
CA SER A 241 -18.26 9.01 -8.77
C SER A 241 -17.21 7.99 -8.27
N VAL A 242 -16.95 7.99 -6.97
CA VAL A 242 -16.04 7.06 -6.28
C VAL A 242 -16.71 6.58 -5.00
N PRO A 243 -16.58 5.31 -4.62
CA PRO A 243 -17.11 4.80 -3.35
C PRO A 243 -16.67 5.66 -2.18
N THR A 244 -17.60 6.04 -1.31
CA THR A 244 -17.35 6.91 -0.16
C THR A 244 -17.91 6.30 1.11
N LEU A 245 -17.10 6.24 2.16
CA LEU A 245 -17.47 5.82 3.51
C LEU A 245 -17.50 7.04 4.42
N VAL A 246 -18.62 7.24 5.10
CA VAL A 246 -18.85 8.35 6.04
C VAL A 246 -18.94 7.78 7.44
N PHE A 247 -17.97 8.07 8.30
CA PHE A 247 -18.04 7.68 9.70
C PHE A 247 -18.81 8.73 10.51
N THR A 248 -19.86 8.30 11.20
CA THR A 248 -20.83 9.20 11.85
C THR A 248 -21.41 8.58 13.12
N GLU A 249 -21.92 9.41 14.05
CA GLU A 249 -22.72 8.96 15.21
C GLU A 249 -24.23 8.87 14.88
N ILE A 250 -24.66 9.45 13.75
CA ILE A 250 -26.06 9.55 13.37
C ILE A 250 -26.36 8.51 12.28
N PRO A 251 -27.32 7.60 12.48
CA PRO A 251 -27.76 6.69 11.43
C PRO A 251 -28.26 7.45 10.18
N HIS A 252 -27.91 6.96 9.01
CA HIS A 252 -28.37 7.50 7.73
C HIS A 252 -28.57 6.38 6.73
N ALA A 253 -29.59 6.52 5.89
CA ALA A 253 -29.79 5.61 4.77
C ALA A 253 -28.63 5.74 3.77
N PRO A 254 -28.16 4.65 3.15
CA PRO A 254 -27.12 4.72 2.14
C PRO A 254 -27.60 5.51 0.92
N LEU A 255 -26.67 6.28 0.33
CA LEU A 255 -26.85 6.93 -0.96
C LEU A 255 -26.13 6.13 -2.05
N PRO A 256 -26.41 6.36 -3.33
CA PRO A 256 -25.68 5.70 -4.40
C PRO A 256 -24.16 5.90 -4.24
N ASN A 257 -23.43 4.80 -4.07
CA ASN A 257 -21.98 4.76 -3.87
C ASN A 257 -21.46 5.51 -2.61
N VAL A 258 -22.35 5.81 -1.64
CA VAL A 258 -22.01 6.41 -0.33
C VAL A 258 -22.61 5.57 0.78
N GLU A 259 -21.77 5.07 1.68
CA GLU A 259 -22.16 4.26 2.84
C GLU A 259 -21.88 5.04 4.13
N TYR A 260 -22.88 5.13 5.01
CA TYR A 260 -22.75 5.74 6.34
C TYR A 260 -22.49 4.66 7.36
N LEU A 261 -21.39 4.80 8.10
CA LEU A 261 -20.91 3.83 9.07
C LEU A 261 -21.02 4.42 10.46
N PRO A 262 -21.90 3.87 11.30
CA PRO A 262 -22.01 4.33 12.67
C PRO A 262 -20.76 3.97 13.48
N VAL A 263 -20.26 4.91 14.26
CA VAL A 263 -19.21 4.73 15.26
C VAL A 263 -19.78 4.97 16.65
N SER A 264 -19.21 4.31 17.65
CA SER A 264 -19.80 4.22 18.99
C SER A 264 -19.80 5.56 19.73
N ASP A 265 -18.69 6.26 19.82
CA ASP A 265 -18.57 7.53 20.54
C ASP A 265 -17.33 8.32 20.10
N TYR A 266 -17.53 9.41 19.37
CA TYR A 266 -16.46 10.32 18.94
C TYR A 266 -15.72 11.05 20.06
N ARG A 267 -16.25 11.04 21.30
CA ARG A 267 -15.53 11.57 22.47
C ARG A 267 -14.40 10.66 22.93
N GLN A 268 -14.41 9.42 22.47
CA GLN A 268 -13.33 8.46 22.68
C GLN A 268 -12.45 8.39 21.43
N ASN A 269 -11.37 7.63 21.51
CA ASN A 269 -10.54 7.36 20.34
C ASN A 269 -11.23 6.36 19.41
N ILE A 270 -11.86 6.88 18.34
CA ILE A 270 -12.58 6.07 17.34
C ILE A 270 -11.65 5.39 16.32
N LEU A 271 -10.36 5.75 16.27
CA LEU A 271 -9.46 5.24 15.23
C LEU A 271 -9.33 3.71 15.25
N PRO A 272 -9.23 3.03 16.40
CA PRO A 272 -9.21 1.56 16.41
C PRO A 272 -10.47 0.93 15.81
N GLU A 273 -11.65 1.48 16.11
CA GLU A 273 -12.94 1.02 15.56
C GLU A 273 -12.97 1.20 14.04
N ILE A 274 -12.54 2.36 13.55
CA ILE A 274 -12.41 2.62 12.11
C ILE A 274 -11.44 1.62 11.47
N MET A 275 -10.28 1.35 12.08
CA MET A 275 -9.31 0.40 11.54
C MET A 275 -9.88 -1.02 11.42
N GLU A 276 -10.63 -1.49 12.40
CA GLU A 276 -11.30 -2.80 12.33
C GLU A 276 -12.37 -2.83 11.23
N MET A 277 -13.16 -1.76 11.07
CA MET A 277 -14.13 -1.66 9.99
C MET A 277 -13.48 -1.65 8.60
N LEU A 278 -12.33 -1.01 8.44
CA LEU A 278 -11.57 -1.03 7.18
C LEU A 278 -10.94 -2.40 6.93
N TYR A 279 -10.44 -3.05 7.98
CA TYR A 279 -9.91 -4.41 7.89
C TYR A 279 -10.98 -5.41 7.42
N THR A 280 -12.16 -5.38 8.01
CA THR A 280 -13.27 -6.29 7.62
C THR A 280 -13.74 -6.08 6.19
N ARG A 281 -13.55 -4.87 5.63
CA ARG A 281 -13.83 -4.53 4.23
C ARG A 281 -12.68 -4.86 3.27
N GLY A 282 -11.57 -5.41 3.76
CA GLY A 282 -10.42 -5.78 2.94
C GLY A 282 -9.61 -4.61 2.39
N LEU A 283 -9.74 -3.41 2.99
CA LEU A 283 -8.98 -2.22 2.61
C LEU A 283 -7.58 -2.28 3.21
N GLN A 284 -6.61 -2.74 2.42
CA GLN A 284 -5.26 -3.06 2.91
C GLN A 284 -4.36 -1.86 3.17
N SER A 285 -4.69 -0.69 2.64
CA SER A 285 -3.89 0.52 2.83
C SER A 285 -4.75 1.76 2.91
N LEU A 286 -4.35 2.70 3.78
CA LEU A 286 -5.01 3.96 4.04
C LEU A 286 -4.03 5.11 3.85
N LEU A 287 -4.38 6.08 3.01
CA LEU A 287 -3.70 7.37 2.88
C LEU A 287 -4.49 8.41 3.67
N VAL A 288 -3.86 9.08 4.63
CA VAL A 288 -4.47 10.21 5.37
C VAL A 288 -3.86 11.49 4.84
N GLU A 289 -4.67 12.32 4.16
CA GLU A 289 -4.18 13.53 3.49
C GLU A 289 -4.60 14.83 4.16
N GLY A 290 -5.45 14.78 5.18
CA GLY A 290 -5.96 16.07 5.54
C GLY A 290 -6.54 16.33 6.90
N GLY A 291 -6.37 17.62 7.23
CA GLY A 291 -6.61 18.26 8.50
C GLY A 291 -5.47 17.98 9.49
N SER A 292 -4.78 19.05 9.96
CA SER A 292 -3.70 18.92 10.96
C SER A 292 -4.15 18.10 12.16
N GLN A 293 -5.36 18.34 12.69
CA GLN A 293 -5.91 17.61 13.84
C GLN A 293 -6.10 16.11 13.53
N THR A 294 -6.60 15.78 12.34
CA THR A 294 -6.78 14.38 11.93
C THR A 294 -5.42 13.67 11.85
N LEU A 295 -4.44 14.28 11.16
CA LEU A 295 -3.09 13.74 11.07
C LEU A 295 -2.46 13.58 12.46
N GLN A 296 -2.60 14.58 13.34
CA GLN A 296 -2.09 14.54 14.71
C GLN A 296 -2.71 13.39 15.50
N SER A 297 -4.03 13.17 15.38
CA SER A 297 -4.69 12.07 16.09
C SER A 297 -4.15 10.69 15.72
N PHE A 298 -3.76 10.49 14.44
CA PHE A 298 -3.08 9.26 14.00
C PHE A 298 -1.66 9.15 14.56
N ILE A 299 -0.92 10.27 14.64
CA ILE A 299 0.44 10.31 15.21
C ILE A 299 0.37 9.98 16.70
N ASP A 300 -0.50 10.66 17.46
CA ASP A 300 -0.66 10.48 18.90
C ASP A 300 -1.11 9.06 19.27
N ALA A 301 -1.93 8.45 18.42
CA ALA A 301 -2.36 7.06 18.59
C ALA A 301 -1.30 6.01 18.15
N GLY A 302 -0.17 6.41 17.58
CA GLY A 302 0.82 5.50 16.98
C GLY A 302 0.26 4.68 15.81
N LEU A 303 -0.82 5.16 15.18
CA LEU A 303 -1.49 4.50 14.07
C LEU A 303 -0.98 5.03 12.73
N TRP A 304 0.29 4.75 12.45
CA TRP A 304 0.92 5.05 11.17
C TRP A 304 2.07 4.09 10.91
N ASP A 305 2.40 3.89 9.64
CA ASP A 305 3.51 3.05 9.16
C ASP A 305 4.55 3.90 8.40
N GLU A 306 4.09 4.89 7.64
CA GLU A 306 4.91 5.85 6.92
C GLU A 306 4.35 7.26 7.05
N ILE A 307 5.23 8.28 7.08
CA ILE A 307 4.85 9.68 6.99
C ILE A 307 5.67 10.33 5.87
N PHE A 308 4.99 11.03 4.97
CA PHE A 308 5.60 11.81 3.89
C PHE A 308 5.25 13.28 4.06
N VAL A 309 6.27 14.10 4.25
CA VAL A 309 6.13 15.56 4.39
C VAL A 309 6.81 16.23 3.21
N GLU A 310 6.05 16.97 2.39
CA GLU A 310 6.59 17.84 1.36
C GLU A 310 6.90 19.19 2.00
N GLU A 311 8.17 19.59 2.00
CA GLU A 311 8.60 20.92 2.45
C GLU A 311 8.66 21.89 1.29
N THR A 312 8.07 23.05 1.47
CA THR A 312 8.05 24.10 0.47
C THR A 312 8.86 25.31 0.92
N PRO A 313 9.46 26.09 0.01
CA PRO A 313 10.22 27.29 0.38
C PRO A 313 9.34 28.48 0.80
N TYR A 314 8.02 28.32 0.80
CA TYR A 314 7.10 29.41 1.15
C TYR A 314 7.07 29.64 2.66
N LEU A 315 6.81 30.88 3.06
CA LEU A 315 6.52 31.29 4.42
C LEU A 315 5.04 31.70 4.49
N LEU A 316 4.30 31.17 5.43
CA LEU A 316 2.91 31.56 5.67
C LEU A 316 2.78 32.54 6.85
N HIS A 317 3.78 32.61 7.73
CA HIS A 317 3.88 33.45 8.94
C HIS A 317 2.81 33.18 10.00
N SER A 318 1.63 32.72 9.62
CA SER A 318 0.53 32.35 10.52
C SER A 318 -0.43 31.40 9.82
N GLY A 319 -1.26 30.69 10.59
CA GLY A 319 -2.27 29.79 10.03
C GLY A 319 -2.45 28.50 10.82
N VAL A 320 -2.74 27.44 10.11
CA VAL A 320 -2.89 26.09 10.67
C VAL A 320 -1.52 25.43 10.73
N LYS A 321 -1.03 25.16 11.94
CA LYS A 321 0.26 24.49 12.13
C LYS A 321 0.26 23.08 11.57
N ALA A 322 1.42 22.68 11.03
CA ALA A 322 1.67 21.29 10.66
C ALA A 322 1.59 20.37 11.88
N PRO A 323 1.27 19.07 11.67
CA PRO A 323 1.36 18.08 12.74
C PRO A 323 2.77 17.98 13.32
N GLU A 324 2.85 17.69 14.61
CA GLU A 324 4.11 17.50 15.32
C GLU A 324 4.46 16.00 15.34
N ILE A 325 5.64 15.67 14.88
CA ILE A 325 6.22 14.32 14.97
C ILE A 325 7.21 14.37 16.12
N SER A 326 7.07 13.46 17.09
CA SER A 326 7.99 13.41 18.25
C SER A 326 9.45 13.27 17.79
N ASP A 327 10.33 13.98 18.49
CA ASP A 327 11.77 13.84 18.26
C ASP A 327 12.21 12.38 18.50
N GLY A 328 13.09 11.88 17.64
CA GLY A 328 13.64 10.53 17.75
C GLY A 328 13.18 9.53 16.68
N TYR A 329 12.17 9.87 15.87
CA TYR A 329 11.89 9.08 14.68
C TYR A 329 12.90 9.41 13.56
N PRO A 330 13.67 8.42 13.05
CA PRO A 330 14.58 8.65 11.94
C PRO A 330 13.79 8.94 10.66
N PHE A 331 14.32 9.82 9.84
CA PHE A 331 13.76 10.11 8.53
C PHE A 331 14.85 10.18 7.47
N ALA A 332 14.47 9.81 6.24
CA ALA A 332 15.26 10.07 5.04
C ALA A 332 14.77 11.35 4.38
N THR A 333 15.70 12.14 3.83
CA THR A 333 15.34 13.30 2.99
C THR A 333 15.57 12.92 1.54
N GLU A 334 14.52 13.09 0.74
CA GLU A 334 14.55 12.90 -0.71
C GLU A 334 14.32 14.24 -1.41
N TYR A 335 14.97 14.45 -2.55
CA TYR A 335 14.76 15.63 -3.37
C TYR A 335 14.12 15.24 -4.70
N SER A 336 13.01 15.87 -5.04
CA SER A 336 12.31 15.63 -6.29
C SER A 336 11.61 16.89 -6.77
N PHE A 337 11.75 17.20 -8.06
CA PHE A 337 11.11 18.36 -8.69
C PHE A 337 11.35 19.69 -7.96
N GLY A 338 12.55 19.90 -7.41
CA GLY A 338 12.92 21.13 -6.68
C GLY A 338 12.28 21.27 -5.30
N ARG A 339 11.78 20.18 -4.72
CA ARG A 339 11.21 20.11 -3.36
C ARG A 339 11.96 19.10 -2.53
N SER A 340 12.02 19.31 -1.22
CA SER A 340 12.47 18.30 -0.25
C SER A 340 11.27 17.56 0.31
N PHE A 341 11.47 16.25 0.55
CA PHE A 341 10.50 15.37 1.15
C PHE A 341 11.15 14.68 2.34
N ARG A 342 10.56 14.82 3.52
CA ARG A 342 10.93 13.98 4.67
C ARG A 342 10.08 12.72 4.66
N HIS A 343 10.73 11.59 4.68
CA HIS A 343 10.11 10.28 4.75
C HIS A 343 10.46 9.61 6.07
N TYR A 344 9.47 9.43 6.94
CA TYR A 344 9.58 8.71 8.20
C TYR A 344 9.00 7.31 8.04
N THR A 345 9.64 6.34 8.66
CA THR A 345 9.13 4.96 8.76
C THR A 345 9.02 4.61 10.24
N ALA A 346 7.87 4.09 10.65
CA ALA A 346 7.68 3.64 12.02
C ALA A 346 8.68 2.52 12.32
N SER A 347 9.58 2.75 13.27
CA SER A 347 10.49 1.72 13.78
C SER A 347 9.66 0.72 14.58
N ARG A 348 9.14 -0.30 13.92
CA ARG A 348 8.61 -1.45 14.62
C ARG A 348 9.77 -2.40 14.83
N ASN A 349 10.23 -2.50 16.07
CA ASN A 349 11.12 -3.58 16.46
C ASN A 349 10.55 -4.88 15.86
N SER A 350 11.36 -5.52 15.03
CA SER A 350 11.10 -6.85 14.49
C SER A 350 10.92 -7.81 15.68
N GLN A 351 9.67 -8.04 16.08
CA GLN A 351 9.30 -9.17 16.92
C GLN A 351 8.82 -10.32 16.05
#